data_8dae70a3afe62e1b7e0905fd0e2ddeff
#
_entry.id   8dae70a3afe62e1b7e0905fd0e2ddeff
#
_cell.length_a   1.000
_cell.length_b   1.000
_cell.length_c   1.000
_cell.angle_alpha   90.00
_cell.angle_beta   90.00
_cell.angle_gamma   90.00
#
_symmetry.space_group_name_H-M   'P 1'
#
loop_
_entity.id
_entity.type
_entity.pdbx_description
1 polymer ?
#
loop_
_entity_poly.entity_id
_entity_poly.type
_entity_poly.pdbx_seq_one_letter_code
_entity_poly.pdbx_strand_id
1 'polypeptide(L)'
;MIKVNRTKAIELIKDTNGRIFSVGFYKKDKSFRAMVARLGVYSKRKITNRKSFAHKLDNSYVLVFDMQKREYRMVNLETLKYIKMNGRKYAIS
;
A
#
# COMPACT_ATOMS: atom_id res chain seq x y z
N MET A 1 1.99 0.49 19.80
CA MET A 1 1.39 0.16 18.50
C MET A 1 -0.04 0.68 18.48
N ILE A 2 -0.42 1.34 17.41
CA ILE A 2 -1.74 1.96 17.27
C ILE A 2 -2.62 1.01 16.47
N LYS A 3 -3.81 0.70 16.99
CA LYS A 3 -4.76 -0.16 16.29
C LYS A 3 -5.71 0.68 15.46
N VAL A 4 -5.89 0.30 14.21
CA VAL A 4 -6.78 1.01 13.29
C VAL A 4 -7.58 -0.02 12.48
N ASN A 5 -8.70 0.42 11.93
CA ASN A 5 -9.47 -0.44 11.05
C ASN A 5 -8.99 -0.28 9.60
N ARG A 6 -9.56 -1.08 8.70
CA ARG A 6 -9.13 -1.07 7.29
C ARG A 6 -9.40 0.29 6.63
N THR A 7 -10.52 0.92 6.94
CA THR A 7 -10.84 2.23 6.37
C THR A 7 -9.78 3.25 6.75
N LYS A 8 -9.37 3.26 8.02
CA LYS A 8 -8.32 4.18 8.46
C LYS A 8 -6.99 3.84 7.83
N ALA A 9 -6.71 2.54 7.62
CA ALA A 9 -5.49 2.12 6.97
C ALA A 9 -5.40 2.67 5.55
N ILE A 10 -6.52 2.66 4.82
CA ILE A 10 -6.56 3.21 3.47
C ILE A 10 -6.26 4.70 3.50
N GLU A 11 -6.84 5.43 4.46
CA GLU A 11 -6.58 6.85 4.61
C GLU A 11 -5.10 7.12 4.91
N LEU A 12 -4.49 6.33 5.78
CA LEU A 12 -3.08 6.47 6.10
C LEU A 12 -2.20 6.31 4.88
N ILE A 13 -2.52 5.31 4.05
CA ILE A 13 -1.76 5.08 2.82
C ILE A 13 -1.90 6.27 1.88
N LYS A 14 -3.10 6.78 1.70
CA LYS A 14 -3.33 7.94 0.84
C LYS A 14 -2.60 9.17 1.36
N ASP A 15 -2.53 9.32 2.67
CA ASP A 15 -1.88 10.48 3.29
C ASP A 15 -0.36 10.45 3.18
N THR A 16 0.23 9.37 2.71
CA THR A 16 1.67 9.31 2.52
C THR A 16 2.14 10.27 1.42
N ASN A 17 1.28 10.60 0.48
CA ASN A 17 1.59 11.54 -0.61
C ASN A 17 2.89 11.20 -1.34
N GLY A 18 3.11 9.91 -1.59
CA GLY A 18 4.31 9.46 -2.28
C GLY A 18 5.51 9.20 -1.37
N ARG A 19 5.37 9.40 -0.07
CA ARG A 19 6.45 9.07 0.85
C ARG A 19 6.51 7.57 1.08
N ILE A 20 7.68 7.09 1.48
CA ILE A 20 7.92 5.68 1.70
C ILE A 20 7.20 5.21 2.96
N PHE A 21 6.59 4.05 2.88
CA PHE A 21 5.97 3.39 4.02
C PHE A 21 6.19 1.88 3.91
N SER A 22 6.03 1.17 5.02
CA SER A 22 6.15 -0.28 5.04
C SER A 22 4.80 -0.90 5.32
N VAL A 23 4.53 -2.06 4.71
CA VAL A 23 3.29 -2.79 4.94
C VAL A 23 3.59 -4.27 5.11
N GLY A 24 2.73 -4.96 5.84
CA GLY A 24 2.75 -6.41 5.93
C GLY A 24 1.36 -6.95 5.70
N PHE A 25 1.24 -7.95 4.84
CA PHE A 25 -0.05 -8.52 4.48
C PHE A 25 0.13 -9.97 3.99
N TYR A 26 -0.98 -10.69 3.88
CA TYR A 26 -0.95 -12.03 3.32
C TYR A 26 -1.37 -12.00 1.86
N LYS A 27 -0.61 -12.71 1.04
CA LYS A 27 -0.91 -12.85 -0.39
C LYS A 27 -2.03 -13.88 -0.58
N LYS A 28 -2.49 -14.01 -1.82
CA LYS A 28 -3.53 -14.98 -2.15
C LYS A 28 -3.13 -16.42 -1.81
N ASP A 29 -1.85 -16.74 -1.92
CA ASP A 29 -1.35 -18.08 -1.59
C ASP A 29 -1.11 -18.26 -0.10
N LYS A 30 -1.57 -17.29 0.71
CA LYS A 30 -1.48 -17.29 2.17
C LYS A 30 -0.08 -17.08 2.72
N SER A 31 0.88 -16.78 1.87
CA SER A 31 2.22 -16.43 2.36
C SER A 31 2.24 -14.97 2.81
N PHE A 32 3.01 -14.69 3.84
CA PHE A 32 3.15 -13.33 4.37
C PHE A 32 4.15 -12.56 3.55
N ARG A 33 3.81 -11.32 3.21
CA ARG A 33 4.73 -10.43 2.51
C ARG A 33 4.86 -9.12 3.26
N ALA A 34 6.10 -8.74 3.51
CA ALA A 34 6.43 -7.41 4.02
C ALA A 34 7.17 -6.67 2.91
N MET A 35 6.82 -5.40 2.69
CA MET A 35 7.49 -4.62 1.67
C MET A 35 7.59 -3.16 2.07
N VAL A 36 8.59 -2.51 1.50
CA VAL A 36 8.76 -1.06 1.57
C VAL A 36 8.24 -0.50 0.26
N ALA A 37 7.31 0.43 0.33
CA ALA A 37 6.59 0.86 -0.84
C ALA A 37 6.27 2.35 -0.80
N ARG A 38 5.80 2.87 -1.93
CA ARG A 38 5.30 4.24 -2.02
C ARG A 38 4.27 4.33 -3.12
N LEU A 39 3.38 5.31 -2.99
CA LEU A 39 2.40 5.61 -4.02
C LEU A 39 2.97 6.56 -5.06
N GLY A 40 2.34 6.60 -6.22
CA GLY A 40 2.59 7.64 -7.20
C GLY A 40 3.92 7.57 -7.92
N VAL A 41 4.64 6.48 -7.84
CA VAL A 41 5.89 6.32 -8.56
C VAL A 41 5.58 5.79 -9.94
N TYR A 42 5.62 6.65 -10.93
CA TYR A 42 5.41 6.24 -12.32
C TYR A 42 6.08 7.24 -13.22
N SER A 43 6.50 6.78 -14.39
CA SER A 43 7.11 7.65 -15.38
C SER A 43 6.04 8.48 -16.07
N LYS A 44 6.48 9.55 -16.71
CA LYS A 44 5.56 10.41 -17.47
C LYS A 44 4.80 9.63 -18.53
N ARG A 45 5.42 8.62 -19.10
CA ARG A 45 4.79 7.79 -20.12
C ARG A 45 3.56 7.06 -19.61
N LYS A 46 3.49 6.84 -18.32
CA LYS A 46 2.39 6.07 -17.72
C LYS A 46 1.27 6.93 -17.19
N ILE A 47 1.34 8.22 -17.45
CA ILE A 47 0.28 9.13 -17.02
C ILE A 47 -1.07 8.73 -17.60
N THR A 48 -1.09 8.20 -18.82
CA THR A 48 -2.32 7.74 -19.43
C THR A 48 -3.03 6.65 -18.64
N ASN A 49 -2.30 6.00 -17.73
CA ASN A 49 -2.84 4.95 -16.89
C ASN A 49 -3.35 5.47 -15.54
N ARG A 50 -3.44 6.77 -15.36
CA ARG A 50 -3.84 7.34 -14.08
C ARG A 50 -5.22 6.86 -13.63
N LYS A 51 -6.14 6.73 -14.56
CA LYS A 51 -7.48 6.23 -14.24
C LYS A 51 -7.41 4.82 -13.69
N SER A 52 -6.55 3.98 -14.28
CA SER A 52 -6.37 2.62 -13.78
C SER A 52 -5.81 2.62 -12.36
N PHE A 53 -4.87 3.51 -12.07
CA PHE A 53 -4.35 3.65 -10.71
C PHE A 53 -5.45 4.04 -9.74
N ALA A 54 -6.28 5.00 -10.13
CA ALA A 54 -7.37 5.44 -9.28
C ALA A 54 -8.34 4.29 -8.99
N HIS A 55 -8.64 3.47 -9.99
CA HIS A 55 -9.51 2.32 -9.82
C HIS A 55 -8.91 1.25 -8.91
N LYS A 56 -7.58 1.19 -8.83
CA LYS A 56 -6.91 0.21 -7.98
C LYS A 56 -6.91 0.61 -6.51
N LEU A 57 -7.32 1.83 -6.20
CA LEU A 57 -7.40 2.29 -4.82
C LEU A 57 -8.79 2.05 -4.24
N ASP A 58 -9.31 0.85 -4.42
CA ASP A 58 -10.60 0.49 -3.83
C ASP A 58 -10.39 -0.10 -2.43
N ASN A 59 -11.43 -0.68 -1.88
CA ASN A 59 -11.38 -1.22 -0.53
C ASN A 59 -10.66 -2.57 -0.41
N SER A 60 -10.29 -3.17 -1.54
CA SER A 60 -9.67 -4.50 -1.54
C SER A 60 -8.19 -4.46 -1.82
N TYR A 61 -7.74 -3.56 -2.70
CA TYR A 61 -6.36 -3.52 -3.15
C TYR A 61 -5.90 -2.08 -3.31
N VAL A 62 -4.59 -1.89 -3.12
CA VAL A 62 -3.95 -0.64 -3.49
C VAL A 62 -2.70 -0.95 -4.31
N LEU A 63 -2.51 -0.20 -5.38
CA LEU A 63 -1.34 -0.35 -6.24
C LEU A 63 -0.22 0.50 -5.68
N VAL A 64 0.91 -0.13 -5.38
CA VAL A 64 2.07 0.56 -4.83
C VAL A 64 3.31 0.21 -5.64
N PHE A 65 4.34 1.03 -5.48
CA PHE A 65 5.64 0.74 -6.06
C PHE A 65 6.52 0.10 -4.98
N ASP A 66 6.92 -1.16 -5.22
CA ASP A 66 7.79 -1.90 -4.31
C ASP A 66 9.21 -1.37 -4.46
N MET A 67 9.73 -0.72 -3.44
CA MET A 67 11.03 -0.07 -3.51
C MET A 67 12.19 -1.05 -3.61
N GLN A 68 12.01 -2.26 -3.11
CA GLN A 68 13.06 -3.28 -3.15
C GLN A 68 13.10 -3.99 -4.50
N LYS A 69 11.95 -4.31 -5.04
CA LYS A 69 11.86 -5.01 -6.33
C LYS A 69 11.82 -4.05 -7.50
N ARG A 70 11.57 -2.78 -7.24
CA ARG A 70 11.49 -1.73 -8.26
C ARG A 70 10.42 -2.02 -9.31
N GLU A 71 9.27 -2.49 -8.84
CA GLU A 71 8.14 -2.77 -9.72
C GLU A 71 6.84 -2.53 -8.97
N TYR A 72 5.76 -2.37 -9.73
CA TYR A 72 4.45 -2.16 -9.13
C TYR A 72 3.89 -3.47 -8.61
N ARG A 73 3.25 -3.39 -7.46
CA ARG A 73 2.60 -4.54 -6.84
C ARG A 73 1.29 -4.12 -6.20
N MET A 74 0.39 -5.08 -6.10
CA MET A 74 -0.88 -4.86 -5.43
C MET A 74 -0.77 -5.31 -3.97
N VAL A 75 -1.19 -4.44 -3.07
CA VAL A 75 -1.29 -4.79 -1.66
C VAL A 75 -2.73 -5.17 -1.37
N ASN A 76 -2.93 -6.36 -0.81
CA ASN A 76 -4.25 -6.84 -0.44
C ASN A 76 -4.66 -6.19 0.88
N LEU A 77 -5.61 -5.27 0.82
CA LEU A 77 -6.05 -4.53 2.00
C LEU A 77 -6.88 -5.39 2.94
N GLU A 78 -7.51 -6.44 2.42
CA GLU A 78 -8.30 -7.33 3.25
C GLU A 78 -7.45 -8.17 4.19
N THR A 79 -6.22 -8.44 3.81
CA THR A 79 -5.29 -9.22 4.63
C THR A 79 -4.18 -8.38 5.22
N LEU A 80 -4.31 -7.06 5.14
CA LEU A 80 -3.31 -6.13 5.66
C LEU A 80 -3.21 -6.26 7.16
N LYS A 81 -1.98 -6.43 7.67
CA LYS A 81 -1.75 -6.63 9.09
C LYS A 81 -1.11 -5.42 9.76
N TYR A 82 -0.26 -4.70 9.06
CA TYR A 82 0.33 -3.50 9.64
C TYR A 82 0.76 -2.51 8.56
N ILE A 83 0.88 -1.26 8.99
CA ILE A 83 1.50 -0.19 8.21
C ILE A 83 2.49 0.49 9.12
N LYS A 84 3.67 0.77 8.63
CA LYS A 84 4.67 1.53 9.36
C LYS A 84 5.04 2.76 8.55
N MET A 85 4.86 3.94 9.14
CA MET A 85 5.14 5.20 8.48
C MET A 85 5.45 6.27 9.51
N ASN A 86 6.31 7.22 9.14
CA ASN A 86 6.65 8.35 10.01
C ASN A 86 7.09 7.90 11.41
N GLY A 87 7.79 6.77 11.51
CA GLY A 87 8.25 6.24 12.79
C GLY A 87 7.17 5.63 13.65
N ARG A 88 5.96 5.47 13.13
CA ARG A 88 4.84 4.88 13.85
C ARG A 88 4.41 3.59 13.18
N LYS A 89 3.98 2.63 14.00
CA LYS A 89 3.47 1.37 13.50
C LYS A 89 2.00 1.23 13.85
N TYR A 90 1.19 0.93 12.85
CA TYR A 90 -0.25 0.77 12.98
C TYR A 90 -0.60 -0.69 12.72
N ALA A 91 -1.35 -1.28 13.64
CA ALA A 91 -1.86 -2.63 13.47
C ALA A 91 -3.27 -2.56 12.90
N ILE A 92 -3.54 -3.38 11.90
CA ILE A 92 -4.83 -3.38 11.23
C ILE A 92 -5.69 -4.49 11.81
N SER A 93 -6.83 -4.15 12.29
CA SER A 93 -7.78 -5.12 12.87
C SER A 93 -8.97 -5.38 11.96
#